data_ae4c5d6afa5e744caf94e586ac62be5b
#
_entry.id   ae4c5d6afa5e744caf94e586ac62be5b
#
_cell.length_a   1.000
_cell.length_b   1.000
_cell.length_c   1.000
_cell.angle_alpha   90.00
_cell.angle_beta   90.00
_cell.angle_gamma   90.00
#
_symmetry.space_group_name_H-M   'P 1'
#
loop_
_entity.id
_entity.type
_entity.pdbx_description
1 polymer ?
#
loop_
_entity_poly.entity_id
_entity_poly.type
_entity_poly.pdbx_seq_one_letter_code
_entity_poly.pdbx_strand_id
1 'polypeptide(L)'
;MTVTGFFTDSTLCIGCKACEVACKEWNEVPADGYAFSGKSYDNTLALGHSTWRHVKFVEGETQAGAGGNLPDMLTWQFSSDVCKHCENAGCLESCPTGSIVRTEFGGVYIQPDICNGCGYCVVNCPFGVVDRRPTDGRAFKCTFCYDRQKEGETPACAKACPTQSILFGDLGELERIADERIAKLHSAGMTDATIWNPKDSSVGGTHAFFLVRGDPARYNLPASPEIPTTALKPAWSAAATAAGVLLGAALLGFALNRR
;
A
#
# COMPACT_ATOMS: atom_id res chain seq x y z
N MET A 1 -11.60 21.02 1.09
CA MET A 1 -11.96 19.64 1.47
C MET A 1 -10.76 19.03 2.18
N THR A 2 -11.00 18.23 3.19
CA THR A 2 -9.96 17.67 4.04
C THR A 2 -9.40 16.41 3.41
N VAL A 3 -8.07 16.28 3.35
CA VAL A 3 -7.41 15.04 2.92
C VAL A 3 -7.60 13.99 4.01
N THR A 4 -8.11 12.83 3.63
CA THR A 4 -8.41 11.75 4.57
C THR A 4 -7.39 10.61 4.50
N GLY A 5 -7.33 9.77 5.53
CA GLY A 5 -6.42 8.65 5.62
C GLY A 5 -6.95 7.50 6.45
N PHE A 6 -6.21 6.38 6.42
CA PHE A 6 -6.30 5.29 7.36
C PHE A 6 -5.06 5.27 8.26
N PHE A 7 -5.29 5.14 9.55
CA PHE A 7 -4.26 4.72 10.50
C PHE A 7 -4.61 3.33 11.02
N THR A 8 -3.70 2.38 10.86
CA THR A 8 -3.87 1.00 11.34
C THR A 8 -2.87 0.69 12.45
N ASP A 9 -3.38 0.50 13.67
CA ASP A 9 -2.59 0.10 14.85
C ASP A 9 -2.62 -1.43 14.99
N SER A 10 -1.53 -2.11 14.64
CA SER A 10 -1.42 -3.56 14.74
C SER A 10 -1.44 -4.06 16.19
N THR A 11 -1.14 -3.22 17.17
CA THR A 11 -1.16 -3.61 18.60
C THR A 11 -2.58 -3.77 19.14
N LEU A 12 -3.58 -3.24 18.43
CA LEU A 12 -5.00 -3.37 18.76
C LEU A 12 -5.73 -4.39 17.87
N CYS A 13 -5.09 -4.86 16.80
CA CYS A 13 -5.70 -5.81 15.88
C CYS A 13 -5.77 -7.20 16.52
N ILE A 14 -6.96 -7.80 16.49
CA ILE A 14 -7.22 -9.14 17.03
C ILE A 14 -7.38 -10.21 15.95
N GLY A 15 -7.11 -9.89 14.68
CA GLY A 15 -7.19 -10.85 13.57
C GLY A 15 -8.59 -11.34 13.21
N CYS A 16 -9.65 -10.66 13.64
CA CYS A 16 -11.05 -11.11 13.50
C CYS A 16 -11.58 -11.09 12.04
N LYS A 17 -10.87 -10.46 11.09
CA LYS A 17 -11.24 -10.32 9.66
C LYS A 17 -12.57 -9.60 9.38
N ALA A 18 -13.23 -8.99 10.37
CA ALA A 18 -14.46 -8.22 10.16
C ALA A 18 -14.28 -7.12 9.09
N CYS A 19 -13.10 -6.50 9.02
CA CYS A 19 -12.77 -5.48 8.02
C CYS A 19 -12.68 -6.05 6.58
N GLU A 20 -12.24 -7.30 6.41
CA GLU A 20 -12.22 -7.98 5.10
C GLU A 20 -13.65 -8.25 4.63
N VAL A 21 -14.48 -8.83 5.52
CA VAL A 21 -15.88 -9.14 5.21
C VAL A 21 -16.64 -7.86 4.86
N ALA A 22 -16.56 -6.83 5.70
CA ALA A 22 -17.22 -5.56 5.45
C ALA A 22 -16.78 -4.88 4.14
N CYS A 23 -15.49 -5.01 3.77
CA CYS A 23 -14.98 -4.50 2.50
C CYS A 23 -15.56 -5.26 1.31
N LYS A 24 -15.60 -6.61 1.39
CA LYS A 24 -16.15 -7.46 0.33
C LYS A 24 -17.63 -7.21 0.14
N GLU A 25 -18.41 -7.20 1.20
CA GLU A 25 -19.87 -6.96 1.15
C GLU A 25 -20.20 -5.58 0.58
N TRP A 26 -19.56 -4.53 1.10
CA TRP A 26 -19.87 -3.17 0.66
C TRP A 26 -19.52 -2.92 -0.81
N ASN A 27 -18.37 -3.42 -1.26
CA ASN A 27 -17.85 -3.15 -2.60
C ASN A 27 -18.19 -4.27 -3.60
N GLU A 28 -19.04 -5.24 -3.22
CA GLU A 28 -19.42 -6.39 -4.05
C GLU A 28 -18.19 -7.11 -4.64
N VAL A 29 -17.12 -7.21 -3.83
CA VAL A 29 -15.86 -7.82 -4.27
C VAL A 29 -16.03 -9.34 -4.31
N PRO A 30 -15.72 -10.01 -5.45
CA PRO A 30 -15.96 -11.44 -5.60
C PRO A 30 -15.13 -12.26 -4.60
N ALA A 31 -15.55 -13.50 -4.37
CA ALA A 31 -14.80 -14.46 -3.58
C ALA A 31 -13.45 -14.81 -4.24
N ASP A 32 -12.44 -15.11 -3.42
CA ASP A 32 -11.10 -15.50 -3.87
C ASP A 32 -11.02 -16.95 -4.38
N GLY A 33 -12.13 -17.65 -4.42
CA GLY A 33 -12.23 -19.06 -4.66
C GLY A 33 -12.25 -19.90 -3.38
N TYR A 34 -12.25 -21.20 -3.54
CA TYR A 34 -12.42 -22.16 -2.43
C TYR A 34 -11.19 -23.08 -2.29
N ALA A 35 -10.03 -22.66 -2.79
CA ALA A 35 -8.81 -23.42 -2.65
C ALA A 35 -8.33 -23.43 -1.20
N PHE A 36 -8.03 -24.62 -0.69
CA PHE A 36 -7.47 -24.78 0.63
C PHE A 36 -5.95 -24.55 0.58
N SER A 37 -5.47 -23.50 1.25
CA SER A 37 -4.03 -23.12 1.24
C SER A 37 -3.17 -23.94 2.19
N GLY A 38 -3.76 -24.73 3.09
CA GLY A 38 -3.09 -25.37 4.20
C GLY A 38 -2.90 -24.47 5.42
N LYS A 39 -3.26 -23.20 5.35
CA LYS A 39 -3.26 -22.25 6.46
C LYS A 39 -4.70 -22.07 6.93
N SER A 40 -5.04 -22.61 8.09
CA SER A 40 -6.42 -22.61 8.59
C SER A 40 -6.99 -21.22 8.90
N TYR A 41 -6.14 -20.23 9.11
CA TYR A 41 -6.51 -18.86 9.47
C TYR A 41 -6.36 -17.86 8.30
N ASP A 42 -5.67 -18.23 7.22
CA ASP A 42 -5.44 -17.32 6.09
C ASP A 42 -5.35 -18.03 4.75
N ASN A 43 -6.50 -18.20 4.09
CA ASN A 43 -6.59 -18.78 2.75
C ASN A 43 -6.43 -17.74 1.63
N THR A 44 -6.59 -16.45 1.92
CA THR A 44 -6.49 -15.38 0.93
C THR A 44 -5.04 -15.03 0.60
N LEU A 45 -4.15 -15.02 1.59
CA LEU A 45 -2.71 -14.80 1.56
C LEU A 45 -2.26 -13.38 1.19
N ALA A 46 -2.91 -12.68 0.26
CA ALA A 46 -2.47 -11.37 -0.22
C ALA A 46 -3.64 -10.49 -0.70
N LEU A 47 -3.35 -9.20 -0.89
CA LEU A 47 -4.23 -8.27 -1.59
C LEU A 47 -4.24 -8.56 -3.09
N GLY A 48 -5.37 -8.29 -3.76
CA GLY A 48 -5.54 -8.53 -5.19
C GLY A 48 -6.87 -7.96 -5.71
N HIS A 49 -7.25 -8.36 -6.92
CA HIS A 49 -8.50 -7.91 -7.56
C HIS A 49 -9.77 -8.33 -6.80
N SER A 50 -9.70 -9.42 -6.06
CA SER A 50 -10.79 -10.02 -5.28
C SER A 50 -10.65 -9.82 -3.78
N THR A 51 -9.56 -9.21 -3.29
CA THR A 51 -9.33 -8.91 -1.88
C THR A 51 -8.66 -7.57 -1.73
N TRP A 52 -9.43 -6.54 -1.33
CA TRP A 52 -8.94 -5.16 -1.20
C TRP A 52 -8.52 -4.79 0.21
N ARG A 53 -8.89 -5.59 1.20
CA ARG A 53 -8.46 -5.51 2.58
C ARG A 53 -8.11 -6.93 3.04
N HIS A 54 -6.93 -7.10 3.63
CA HIS A 54 -6.43 -8.40 4.05
C HIS A 54 -5.80 -8.31 5.45
N VAL A 55 -6.20 -9.18 6.35
CA VAL A 55 -5.59 -9.28 7.68
C VAL A 55 -4.42 -10.25 7.58
N LYS A 56 -3.21 -9.71 7.68
CA LYS A 56 -1.98 -10.48 7.70
C LYS A 56 -1.72 -11.02 9.10
N PHE A 57 -1.37 -12.29 9.17
CA PHE A 57 -0.95 -12.99 10.38
C PHE A 57 0.57 -13.05 10.37
N VAL A 58 1.22 -12.44 11.38
CA VAL A 58 2.67 -12.37 11.50
C VAL A 58 3.09 -13.16 12.72
N GLU A 59 3.62 -14.35 12.48
CA GLU A 59 4.19 -15.20 13.51
C GLU A 59 5.66 -14.83 13.74
N GLY A 60 6.10 -14.83 14.98
CA GLY A 60 7.48 -14.52 15.31
C GLY A 60 7.85 -14.94 16.70
N GLU A 61 9.14 -15.05 16.92
CA GLU A 61 9.71 -15.23 18.26
C GLU A 61 9.94 -13.84 18.87
N THR A 62 9.47 -13.61 20.08
CA THR A 62 9.90 -12.46 20.86
C THR A 62 11.28 -12.77 21.41
N GLN A 63 12.27 -11.96 21.09
CA GLN A 63 13.45 -11.91 21.94
C GLN A 63 12.99 -11.40 23.31
N ALA A 64 13.23 -12.21 24.33
CA ALA A 64 12.97 -11.85 25.73
C ALA A 64 13.82 -10.63 26.08
N GLY A 65 13.28 -9.45 25.88
CA GLY A 65 13.91 -8.17 26.17
C GLY A 65 13.04 -7.37 27.12
N ALA A 66 13.59 -7.09 28.27
CA ALA A 66 13.07 -6.26 29.34
C ALA A 66 12.14 -6.95 30.36
N GLY A 67 12.71 -7.75 31.24
CA GLY A 67 12.08 -8.00 32.54
C GLY A 67 11.72 -9.42 32.91
N GLY A 68 12.51 -10.41 32.57
CA GLY A 68 12.47 -11.68 33.29
C GLY A 68 11.99 -12.88 32.51
N ASN A 69 12.70 -13.92 32.61
CA ASN A 69 12.42 -15.38 32.64
C ASN A 69 11.17 -15.97 31.98
N LEU A 70 10.61 -15.37 30.93
CA LEU A 70 9.66 -16.05 30.07
C LEU A 70 10.43 -16.71 28.92
N PRO A 71 10.18 -17.98 28.62
CA PRO A 71 10.78 -18.63 27.46
C PRO A 71 10.39 -17.90 26.19
N ASP A 72 11.18 -18.04 25.11
CA ASP A 72 10.86 -17.52 23.79
C ASP A 72 9.40 -17.84 23.45
N MET A 73 8.51 -16.86 23.62
CA MET A 73 7.11 -17.04 23.34
C MET A 73 6.83 -16.73 21.89
N LEU A 74 6.21 -17.68 21.22
CA LEU A 74 5.65 -17.45 19.89
C LEU A 74 4.71 -16.26 19.96
N THR A 75 5.01 -15.19 19.26
CA THR A 75 4.12 -14.03 19.16
C THR A 75 3.28 -14.10 17.90
N TRP A 76 2.02 -13.88 18.08
CA TRP A 76 1.07 -13.67 16.99
C TRP A 76 0.69 -12.21 16.93
N GLN A 77 1.00 -11.59 15.79
CA GLN A 77 0.62 -10.22 15.52
C GLN A 77 -0.25 -10.18 14.25
N PHE A 78 -1.17 -9.24 14.22
CA PHE A 78 -2.12 -9.10 13.13
C PHE A 78 -2.06 -7.68 12.59
N SER A 79 -2.13 -7.53 11.27
CA SER A 79 -2.21 -6.22 10.64
C SER A 79 -3.20 -6.23 9.49
N SER A 80 -4.14 -5.31 9.52
CA SER A 80 -5.11 -5.16 8.44
C SER A 80 -4.49 -4.35 7.31
N ASP A 81 -3.97 -5.02 6.31
CA ASP A 81 -3.34 -4.43 5.14
C ASP A 81 -4.35 -3.95 4.09
N VAL A 82 -3.97 -2.91 3.33
CA VAL A 82 -4.80 -2.26 2.32
C VAL A 82 -3.93 -1.53 1.30
N CYS A 83 -4.51 -1.07 0.19
CA CYS A 83 -3.85 -0.11 -0.69
C CYS A 83 -3.35 1.11 0.08
N LYS A 84 -2.11 1.53 -0.17
CA LYS A 84 -1.47 2.62 0.59
C LYS A 84 -1.97 4.01 0.18
N HIS A 85 -2.66 4.15 -0.98
CA HIS A 85 -3.09 5.44 -1.53
C HIS A 85 -1.96 6.48 -1.49
N CYS A 86 -0.84 6.12 -2.13
CA CYS A 86 0.41 6.89 -2.12
C CYS A 86 0.22 8.35 -2.53
N GLU A 87 1.00 9.26 -1.94
CA GLU A 87 1.05 10.66 -2.37
C GLU A 87 1.57 10.75 -3.81
N ASN A 88 2.70 10.13 -4.12
CA ASN A 88 3.13 9.90 -5.49
C ASN A 88 2.73 8.47 -5.88
N ALA A 89 1.70 8.33 -6.68
CA ALA A 89 1.12 7.03 -6.98
C ALA A 89 1.60 6.51 -8.35
N GLY A 90 2.57 5.59 -8.36
CA GLY A 90 3.09 5.00 -9.58
C GLY A 90 2.03 4.34 -10.46
N CYS A 91 0.97 3.79 -9.86
CA CYS A 91 -0.16 3.26 -10.61
C CYS A 91 -0.95 4.35 -11.36
N LEU A 92 -1.09 5.54 -10.78
CA LEU A 92 -1.75 6.68 -11.41
C LEU A 92 -0.87 7.25 -12.54
N GLU A 93 0.42 7.45 -12.26
CA GLU A 93 1.37 8.00 -13.24
C GLU A 93 1.52 7.14 -14.49
N SER A 94 1.41 5.83 -14.33
CA SER A 94 1.59 4.87 -15.42
C SER A 94 0.32 4.55 -16.21
N CYS A 95 -0.83 5.11 -15.83
CA CYS A 95 -2.11 4.78 -16.48
C CYS A 95 -2.28 5.51 -17.81
N PRO A 96 -2.23 4.83 -18.98
CA PRO A 96 -2.28 5.49 -20.28
C PRO A 96 -3.67 6.00 -20.67
N THR A 97 -4.73 5.44 -20.06
CA THR A 97 -6.12 5.83 -20.35
C THR A 97 -6.66 6.89 -19.41
N GLY A 98 -5.88 7.26 -18.36
CA GLY A 98 -6.37 8.16 -17.31
C GLY A 98 -7.49 7.56 -16.46
N SER A 99 -7.64 6.22 -16.45
CA SER A 99 -8.65 5.55 -15.63
C SER A 99 -8.35 5.62 -14.13
N ILE A 100 -7.11 5.94 -13.75
CA ILE A 100 -6.72 6.11 -12.35
C ILE A 100 -6.64 7.60 -12.04
N VAL A 101 -7.38 8.02 -11.03
CA VAL A 101 -7.50 9.43 -10.64
C VAL A 101 -7.28 9.58 -9.13
N ARG A 102 -6.90 10.78 -8.70
CA ARG A 102 -6.92 11.16 -7.30
C ARG A 102 -8.24 11.85 -7.00
N THR A 103 -8.92 11.39 -5.96
CA THR A 103 -10.17 12.00 -5.50
C THR A 103 -9.87 13.25 -4.68
N GLU A 104 -10.89 14.07 -4.45
CA GLU A 104 -10.83 15.26 -3.59
C GLU A 104 -10.48 14.97 -2.12
N PHE A 105 -10.65 13.71 -1.70
CA PHE A 105 -10.26 13.21 -0.37
C PHE A 105 -8.82 12.68 -0.31
N GLY A 106 -8.06 12.75 -1.42
CA GLY A 106 -6.70 12.25 -1.52
C GLY A 106 -6.60 10.76 -1.91
N GLY A 107 -7.70 10.03 -1.97
CA GLY A 107 -7.72 8.63 -2.37
C GLY A 107 -7.33 8.44 -3.85
N VAL A 108 -6.55 7.41 -4.15
CA VAL A 108 -6.27 7.00 -5.53
C VAL A 108 -7.32 5.98 -5.94
N TYR A 109 -8.12 6.30 -6.96
CA TYR A 109 -9.28 5.52 -7.39
C TYR A 109 -9.10 5.03 -8.83
N ILE A 110 -9.52 3.81 -9.12
CA ILE A 110 -9.58 3.26 -10.49
C ILE A 110 -11.03 3.33 -10.98
N GLN A 111 -11.24 3.92 -12.15
CA GLN A 111 -12.53 3.94 -12.86
C GLN A 111 -12.59 2.72 -13.78
N PRO A 112 -13.36 1.66 -13.44
CA PRO A 112 -13.31 0.40 -14.18
C PRO A 112 -13.77 0.55 -15.63
N ASP A 113 -14.70 1.46 -15.90
CA ASP A 113 -15.28 1.64 -17.24
C ASP A 113 -14.31 2.28 -18.24
N ILE A 114 -13.29 2.98 -17.74
CA ILE A 114 -12.24 3.59 -18.56
C ILE A 114 -11.01 2.68 -18.67
N CYS A 115 -10.91 1.67 -17.78
CA CYS A 115 -9.78 0.77 -17.73
C CYS A 115 -9.73 -0.18 -18.93
N ASN A 116 -8.65 -0.15 -19.71
CA ASN A 116 -8.42 -1.05 -20.85
C ASN A 116 -7.64 -2.34 -20.49
N GLY A 117 -7.30 -2.56 -19.22
CA GLY A 117 -6.63 -3.77 -18.76
C GLY A 117 -5.14 -3.91 -19.14
N CYS A 118 -4.44 -2.82 -19.51
CA CYS A 118 -3.03 -2.88 -19.94
C CYS A 118 -2.05 -3.42 -18.89
N GLY A 119 -2.38 -3.33 -17.60
CA GLY A 119 -1.58 -3.86 -16.49
C GLY A 119 -0.40 -2.99 -16.04
N TYR A 120 -0.16 -1.81 -16.62
CA TYR A 120 0.95 -0.94 -16.21
C TYR A 120 0.86 -0.53 -14.73
N CYS A 121 -0.33 -0.32 -14.21
CA CYS A 121 -0.55 -0.02 -12.80
C CYS A 121 -0.17 -1.18 -11.85
N VAL A 122 -0.22 -2.42 -12.32
CA VAL A 122 0.19 -3.61 -11.55
C VAL A 122 1.69 -3.60 -11.33
N VAL A 123 2.46 -3.46 -12.40
CA VAL A 123 3.94 -3.48 -12.32
C VAL A 123 4.54 -2.22 -11.71
N ASN A 124 3.80 -1.11 -11.73
CA ASN A 124 4.23 0.15 -11.12
C ASN A 124 3.76 0.34 -9.67
N CYS A 125 3.08 -0.65 -9.08
CA CYS A 125 2.71 -0.62 -7.68
C CYS A 125 3.81 -1.26 -6.81
N PRO A 126 4.56 -0.48 -5.99
CA PRO A 126 5.64 -1.04 -5.19
C PRO A 126 5.15 -1.97 -4.05
N PHE A 127 3.85 -2.02 -3.83
CA PHE A 127 3.21 -2.82 -2.78
C PHE A 127 2.47 -4.05 -3.33
N GLY A 128 2.39 -4.22 -4.66
CA GLY A 128 1.70 -5.35 -5.28
C GLY A 128 0.20 -5.44 -5.01
N VAL A 129 -0.46 -4.30 -4.69
CA VAL A 129 -1.88 -4.31 -4.28
C VAL A 129 -2.87 -4.09 -5.43
N VAL A 130 -2.39 -3.71 -6.60
CA VAL A 130 -3.19 -3.58 -7.81
C VAL A 130 -3.13 -4.88 -8.57
N ASP A 131 -4.28 -5.41 -8.93
CA ASP A 131 -4.33 -6.67 -9.66
C ASP A 131 -5.40 -6.64 -10.75
N ARG A 132 -5.25 -7.50 -11.76
CA ARG A 132 -6.16 -7.62 -12.89
C ARG A 132 -7.15 -8.75 -12.68
N ARG A 133 -8.43 -8.43 -12.80
CA ARG A 133 -9.48 -9.46 -12.75
C ARG A 133 -9.38 -10.37 -13.99
N PRO A 134 -9.28 -11.70 -13.79
CA PRO A 134 -9.12 -12.63 -14.92
C PRO A 134 -10.27 -12.65 -15.91
N THR A 135 -11.49 -12.34 -15.45
CA THR A 135 -12.71 -12.44 -16.27
C THR A 135 -12.87 -11.33 -17.30
N ASP A 136 -12.40 -10.11 -16.97
CA ASP A 136 -12.55 -8.94 -17.83
C ASP A 136 -11.23 -8.18 -18.10
N GLY A 137 -10.14 -8.63 -17.48
CA GLY A 137 -8.81 -8.06 -17.65
C GLY A 137 -8.61 -6.69 -16.98
N ARG A 138 -9.64 -6.08 -16.43
CA ARG A 138 -9.57 -4.75 -15.80
C ARG A 138 -8.84 -4.79 -14.46
N ALA A 139 -8.19 -3.69 -14.11
CA ALA A 139 -7.47 -3.55 -12.84
C ALA A 139 -8.40 -3.12 -11.70
N PHE A 140 -8.19 -3.71 -10.53
CA PHE A 140 -8.94 -3.39 -9.33
C PHE A 140 -8.00 -3.27 -8.12
N LYS A 141 -8.43 -2.49 -7.15
CA LYS A 141 -7.83 -2.32 -5.83
C LYS A 141 -8.81 -1.60 -4.91
N CYS A 142 -8.45 -1.40 -3.65
CA CYS A 142 -9.22 -0.59 -2.72
C CYS A 142 -9.61 0.77 -3.33
N THR A 143 -10.91 1.10 -3.23
CA THR A 143 -11.49 2.35 -3.74
C THR A 143 -11.41 3.50 -2.74
N PHE A 144 -10.87 3.26 -1.54
CA PHE A 144 -10.93 4.17 -0.39
C PHE A 144 -12.36 4.42 0.10
N CYS A 145 -13.31 3.56 -0.31
CA CYS A 145 -14.75 3.75 -0.13
C CYS A 145 -15.19 5.17 -0.54
N TYR A 146 -14.82 5.59 -1.74
CA TYR A 146 -15.06 6.94 -2.25
C TYR A 146 -16.55 7.30 -2.25
N ASP A 147 -17.42 6.34 -2.57
CA ASP A 147 -18.87 6.44 -2.50
C ASP A 147 -19.34 6.82 -1.08
N ARG A 148 -18.87 6.12 -0.06
CA ARG A 148 -19.20 6.40 1.33
C ARG A 148 -18.69 7.76 1.79
N GLN A 149 -17.47 8.12 1.39
CA GLN A 149 -16.90 9.42 1.74
C GLN A 149 -17.70 10.58 1.18
N LYS A 150 -18.25 10.45 -0.02
CA LYS A 150 -19.14 11.47 -0.60
C LYS A 150 -20.41 11.70 0.23
N GLU A 151 -20.90 10.66 0.85
CA GLU A 151 -22.05 10.71 1.76
C GLU A 151 -21.66 11.06 3.21
N GLY A 152 -20.39 11.38 3.47
CA GLY A 152 -19.89 11.70 4.81
C GLY A 152 -19.78 10.47 5.73
N GLU A 153 -19.79 9.26 5.16
CA GLU A 153 -19.73 8.02 5.91
C GLU A 153 -18.29 7.51 6.07
N THR A 154 -18.03 6.85 7.20
CA THR A 154 -16.78 6.12 7.44
C THR A 154 -16.65 4.92 6.50
N PRO A 155 -15.47 4.63 5.91
CA PRO A 155 -15.24 3.42 5.12
C PRO A 155 -15.66 2.14 5.84
N ALA A 156 -16.23 1.20 5.09
CA ALA A 156 -16.83 -0.01 5.64
C ALA A 156 -15.90 -0.80 6.57
N CYS A 157 -14.63 -0.93 6.19
CA CYS A 157 -13.62 -1.65 6.98
C CYS A 157 -13.29 -0.97 8.31
N ALA A 158 -13.22 0.36 8.37
CA ALA A 158 -12.98 1.10 9.61
C ALA A 158 -14.22 1.05 10.51
N LYS A 159 -15.43 1.22 9.94
CA LYS A 159 -16.70 1.13 10.66
C LYS A 159 -16.92 -0.24 11.31
N ALA A 160 -16.46 -1.31 10.66
CA ALA A 160 -16.61 -2.68 11.14
C ALA A 160 -15.54 -3.13 12.16
N CYS A 161 -14.49 -2.34 12.40
CA CYS A 161 -13.38 -2.74 13.28
C CYS A 161 -13.78 -2.66 14.76
N PRO A 162 -13.93 -3.80 15.46
CA PRO A 162 -14.45 -3.80 16.84
C PRO A 162 -13.46 -3.21 17.85
N THR A 163 -12.16 -3.27 17.57
CA THR A 163 -11.10 -2.77 18.44
C THR A 163 -10.62 -1.39 18.09
N GLN A 164 -11.19 -0.77 17.04
CA GLN A 164 -10.71 0.50 16.49
C GLN A 164 -9.21 0.48 16.10
N SER A 165 -8.70 -0.71 15.78
CA SER A 165 -7.36 -0.85 15.19
C SER A 165 -7.23 -0.08 13.86
N ILE A 166 -8.34 0.10 13.14
CA ILE A 166 -8.41 0.88 11.91
C ILE A 166 -9.17 2.17 12.21
N LEU A 167 -8.44 3.28 12.24
CA LEU A 167 -9.02 4.61 12.30
C LEU A 167 -9.08 5.21 10.90
N PHE A 168 -10.08 6.06 10.66
CA PHE A 168 -10.26 6.81 9.43
C PHE A 168 -10.67 8.25 9.74
N GLY A 169 -10.08 9.23 9.07
CA GLY A 169 -10.37 10.64 9.30
C GLY A 169 -9.40 11.56 8.59
N ASP A 170 -9.28 12.79 9.09
CA ASP A 170 -8.27 13.76 8.63
C ASP A 170 -6.87 13.18 8.77
N LEU A 171 -6.08 13.25 7.71
CA LEU A 171 -4.75 12.62 7.66
C LEU A 171 -3.80 13.21 8.72
N GLY A 172 -3.80 14.54 8.88
CA GLY A 172 -2.94 15.20 9.86
C GLY A 172 -3.34 14.87 11.30
N GLU A 173 -4.64 14.77 11.57
CA GLU A 173 -5.12 14.35 12.88
C GLU A 173 -4.77 12.88 13.19
N LEU A 174 -4.86 12.00 12.19
CA LEU A 174 -4.44 10.61 12.34
C LEU A 174 -2.93 10.47 12.59
N GLU A 175 -2.11 11.28 11.96
CA GLU A 175 -0.67 11.33 12.23
C GLU A 175 -0.40 11.77 13.68
N ARG A 176 -1.07 12.79 14.16
CA ARG A 176 -0.96 13.25 15.56
C ARG A 176 -1.37 12.14 16.55
N ILE A 177 -2.49 11.44 16.27
CA ILE A 177 -2.94 10.29 17.08
C ILE A 177 -1.88 9.18 17.10
N ALA A 178 -1.26 8.90 15.95
CA ALA A 178 -0.22 7.87 15.85
C ALA A 178 1.03 8.24 16.66
N ASP A 179 1.46 9.52 16.62
CA ASP A 179 2.60 10.01 17.39
C ASP A 179 2.34 9.93 18.91
N GLU A 180 1.14 10.26 19.35
CA GLU A 180 0.76 10.09 20.75
C GLU A 180 0.70 8.62 21.16
N ARG A 181 0.20 7.76 20.25
CA ARG A 181 0.09 6.33 20.50
C ARG A 181 1.45 5.67 20.64
N ILE A 182 2.40 5.98 19.75
CA ILE A 182 3.74 5.39 19.82
C ILE A 182 4.50 5.86 21.07
N ALA A 183 4.34 7.13 21.48
CA ALA A 183 4.93 7.63 22.70
C ALA A 183 4.42 6.88 23.95
N LYS A 184 3.11 6.57 23.99
CA LYS A 184 2.50 5.75 25.05
C LYS A 184 3.04 4.33 25.06
N LEU A 185 3.21 3.70 23.89
CA LEU A 185 3.74 2.34 23.77
C LEU A 185 5.21 2.29 24.24
N HIS A 186 6.03 3.24 23.83
CA HIS A 186 7.42 3.32 24.26
C HIS A 186 7.53 3.54 25.77
N SER A 187 6.71 4.40 26.36
CA SER A 187 6.69 4.61 27.82
C SER A 187 6.24 3.37 28.60
N ALA A 188 5.44 2.50 27.96
CA ALA A 188 5.02 1.21 28.50
C ALA A 188 6.03 0.08 28.26
N GLY A 189 7.22 0.38 27.70
CA GLY A 189 8.29 -0.59 27.45
C GLY A 189 8.24 -1.30 26.11
N MET A 190 7.27 -0.99 25.23
CA MET A 190 7.16 -1.53 23.87
C MET A 190 8.00 -0.70 22.88
N THR A 191 9.32 -0.69 23.05
CA THR A 191 10.25 0.13 22.28
C THR A 191 10.46 -0.33 20.85
N ASP A 192 10.01 -1.53 20.50
CA ASP A 192 10.03 -2.10 19.16
C ASP A 192 8.83 -1.65 18.29
N ALA A 193 7.91 -0.88 18.85
CA ALA A 193 6.82 -0.28 18.09
C ALA A 193 7.33 0.83 17.18
N THR A 194 6.91 0.83 15.91
CA THR A 194 7.30 1.84 14.92
C THR A 194 6.11 2.28 14.07
N ILE A 195 6.14 3.55 13.64
CA ILE A 195 5.19 4.05 12.63
C ILE A 195 5.83 3.88 11.26
N TRP A 196 5.14 3.17 10.38
CA TRP A 196 5.52 3.06 8.99
C TRP A 196 4.68 4.01 8.14
N ASN A 197 5.31 5.06 7.65
CA ASN A 197 4.81 5.96 6.61
C ASN A 197 6.03 6.46 5.82
N PRO A 198 6.31 5.93 4.62
CA PRO A 198 7.57 6.16 3.91
C PRO A 198 7.60 7.53 3.21
N LYS A 199 7.58 8.61 3.97
CA LYS A 199 7.59 10.00 3.48
C LYS A 199 8.86 10.35 2.70
N ASP A 200 10.00 9.77 3.09
CA ASP A 200 11.31 10.03 2.48
C ASP A 200 11.59 9.16 1.25
N SER A 201 10.66 8.30 0.85
CA SER A 201 10.77 7.46 -0.34
C SER A 201 10.15 8.12 -1.57
N SER A 202 10.31 7.49 -2.75
CA SER A 202 9.73 8.02 -4.00
C SER A 202 8.20 8.12 -3.96
N VAL A 203 7.51 7.34 -3.11
CA VAL A 203 6.05 7.43 -2.93
C VAL A 203 5.60 8.68 -2.17
N GLY A 204 6.52 9.39 -1.49
CA GLY A 204 6.25 10.67 -0.81
C GLY A 204 5.32 10.59 0.39
N GLY A 205 5.15 9.41 0.97
CA GLY A 205 4.17 9.12 2.02
C GLY A 205 2.91 8.44 1.51
N THR A 206 2.05 8.05 2.45
CA THR A 206 0.85 7.25 2.16
C THR A 206 -0.35 7.72 2.97
N HIS A 207 -1.55 7.65 2.38
CA HIS A 207 -2.80 7.94 3.07
C HIS A 207 -3.34 6.72 3.84
N ALA A 208 -2.65 5.59 3.78
CA ALA A 208 -2.87 4.46 4.66
C ALA A 208 -1.52 4.07 5.28
N PHE A 209 -1.34 4.38 6.54
CA PHE A 209 -0.09 4.16 7.28
C PHE A 209 -0.33 3.30 8.52
N PHE A 210 0.75 2.78 9.10
CA PHE A 210 0.66 1.67 10.04
C PHE A 210 1.54 1.91 11.26
N LEU A 211 1.05 1.51 12.41
CA LEU A 211 1.85 1.27 13.61
C LEU A 211 2.01 -0.25 13.76
N VAL A 212 3.25 -0.70 13.73
CA VAL A 212 3.61 -2.13 13.81
C VAL A 212 4.67 -2.38 14.87
N ARG A 213 4.77 -3.64 15.31
CA ARG A 213 5.83 -4.09 16.21
C ARG A 213 6.90 -4.87 15.47
N GLY A 214 8.16 -4.56 15.77
CA GLY A 214 9.32 -5.17 15.11
C GLY A 214 9.53 -4.64 13.69
N ASP A 215 10.09 -5.46 12.82
CA ASP A 215 10.43 -5.08 11.44
C ASP A 215 9.18 -4.92 10.55
N PRO A 216 8.92 -3.73 9.98
CA PRO A 216 7.82 -3.49 9.05
C PRO A 216 7.82 -4.43 7.81
N ALA A 217 8.98 -4.90 7.37
CA ALA A 217 9.09 -5.80 6.23
C ALA A 217 8.29 -7.11 6.43
N ARG A 218 8.14 -7.57 7.66
CA ARG A 218 7.32 -8.74 8.02
C ARG A 218 5.83 -8.55 7.72
N TYR A 219 5.40 -7.30 7.63
CA TYR A 219 4.01 -6.90 7.33
C TYR A 219 3.80 -6.54 5.86
N ASN A 220 4.75 -6.82 4.96
CA ASN A 220 4.78 -6.36 3.56
C ASN A 220 4.88 -4.82 3.45
N LEU A 221 5.55 -4.20 4.40
CA LEU A 221 5.76 -2.76 4.46
C LEU A 221 7.25 -2.48 4.21
N PRO A 222 7.69 -2.31 2.94
CA PRO A 222 9.10 -2.07 2.63
C PRO A 222 9.58 -0.75 3.22
N ALA A 223 10.83 -0.71 3.69
CA ALA A 223 11.41 0.48 4.31
C ALA A 223 11.51 1.66 3.32
N SER A 224 11.88 1.38 2.07
CA SER A 224 11.97 2.39 0.99
C SER A 224 11.29 1.87 -0.27
N PRO A 225 9.97 2.05 -0.38
CA PRO A 225 9.26 1.68 -1.60
C PRO A 225 9.63 2.60 -2.76
N GLU A 226 10.03 2.02 -3.90
CA GLU A 226 10.44 2.76 -5.08
C GLU A 226 9.36 2.71 -6.17
N ILE A 227 9.05 3.87 -6.76
CA ILE A 227 8.16 3.96 -7.92
C ILE A 227 9.00 3.81 -9.18
N PRO A 228 8.76 2.79 -10.03
CA PRO A 228 9.56 2.58 -11.24
C PRO A 228 9.58 3.77 -12.20
N THR A 229 8.51 4.57 -12.23
CA THR A 229 8.42 5.75 -13.09
C THR A 229 9.43 6.85 -12.74
N THR A 230 9.95 6.89 -11.52
CA THR A 230 11.01 7.84 -11.13
C THR A 230 12.31 7.63 -11.92
N ALA A 231 12.58 6.42 -12.39
CA ALA A 231 13.75 6.09 -13.20
C ALA A 231 13.63 6.56 -14.67
N LEU A 232 12.45 6.98 -15.12
CA LEU A 232 12.24 7.38 -16.54
C LEU A 232 13.02 8.63 -16.92
N LYS A 233 13.02 9.68 -16.10
CA LYS A 233 13.74 10.93 -16.39
C LYS A 233 15.25 10.70 -16.57
N PRO A 234 15.96 10.07 -15.62
CA PRO A 234 17.40 9.79 -15.81
C PRO A 234 17.67 8.83 -16.97
N ALA A 235 16.80 7.86 -17.24
CA ALA A 235 16.94 6.96 -18.39
C ALA A 235 16.84 7.72 -19.72
N TRP A 236 15.86 8.61 -19.86
CA TRP A 236 15.73 9.45 -21.07
C TRP A 236 16.90 10.42 -21.26
N SER A 237 17.39 11.03 -20.19
CA SER A 237 18.57 11.91 -20.28
C SER A 237 19.82 11.13 -20.69
N ALA A 238 20.04 9.94 -20.16
CA ALA A 238 21.15 9.07 -20.57
C ALA A 238 21.04 8.64 -22.04
N ALA A 239 19.84 8.26 -22.48
CA ALA A 239 19.58 7.90 -23.88
C ALA A 239 19.82 9.08 -24.82
N ALA A 240 19.38 10.29 -24.49
CA ALA A 240 19.62 11.49 -25.27
C ALA A 240 21.12 11.84 -25.36
N THR A 241 21.85 11.70 -24.25
CA THR A 241 23.30 11.89 -24.24
C THR A 241 24.00 10.88 -25.13
N ALA A 242 23.67 9.61 -25.04
CA ALA A 242 24.24 8.56 -25.90
C ALA A 242 23.92 8.80 -27.37
N ALA A 243 22.71 9.19 -27.74
CA ALA A 243 22.33 9.55 -29.10
C ALA A 243 23.14 10.75 -29.61
N GLY A 244 23.35 11.76 -28.79
CA GLY A 244 24.18 12.94 -29.14
C GLY A 244 25.63 12.57 -29.40
N VAL A 245 26.22 11.69 -28.58
CA VAL A 245 27.60 11.19 -28.79
C VAL A 245 27.71 10.41 -30.11
N LEU A 246 26.76 9.51 -30.38
CA LEU A 246 26.73 8.71 -31.60
C LEU A 246 26.57 9.60 -32.85
N LEU A 247 25.70 10.60 -32.81
CA LEU A 247 25.52 11.57 -33.89
C LEU A 247 26.79 12.38 -34.11
N GLY A 248 27.45 12.86 -33.07
CA GLY A 248 28.72 13.59 -33.15
C GLY A 248 29.82 12.73 -33.75
N ALA A 249 29.97 11.48 -33.33
CA ALA A 249 30.94 10.54 -33.92
C ALA A 249 30.65 10.25 -35.39
N ALA A 250 29.41 10.08 -35.78
CA ALA A 250 29.01 9.86 -37.16
C ALA A 250 29.33 11.09 -38.04
N LEU A 251 29.03 12.31 -37.58
CA LEU A 251 29.34 13.54 -38.29
C LEU A 251 30.84 13.77 -38.44
N LEU A 252 31.63 13.49 -37.40
CA LEU A 252 33.10 13.55 -37.46
C LEU A 252 33.66 12.54 -38.46
N GLY A 253 33.20 11.28 -38.40
CA GLY A 253 33.59 10.23 -39.34
C GLY A 253 33.30 10.62 -40.80
N PHE A 254 32.10 11.18 -41.02
CA PHE A 254 31.71 11.67 -42.37
C PHE A 254 32.54 12.85 -42.83
N ALA A 255 32.87 13.80 -41.94
CA ALA A 255 33.73 14.95 -42.28
C ALA A 255 35.17 14.52 -42.57
N LEU A 256 35.72 13.56 -41.84
CA LEU A 256 37.07 13.04 -42.05
C LEU A 256 37.19 12.21 -43.34
N ASN A 257 36.14 11.49 -43.73
CA ASN A 257 36.11 10.66 -44.92
C ASN A 257 35.88 11.46 -46.23
N ARG A 258 35.55 12.73 -46.12
CA ARG A 258 35.44 13.66 -47.26
C ARG A 258 36.76 14.30 -47.69
N ARG A 259 37.87 13.97 -47.03
CA ARG A 259 39.23 14.35 -47.40
C ARG A 259 39.93 13.21 -48.14
#